data_c9f325cc775f9c50ecfbd4fb543c301b
#
_entry.id   c9f325cc775f9c50ecfbd4fb543c301b
#
_cell.length_a   1.000
_cell.length_b   1.000
_cell.length_c   1.000
_cell.angle_alpha   90.00
_cell.angle_beta   90.00
_cell.angle_gamma   90.00
#
_symmetry.space_group_name_H-M   'P 1'
#
loop_
_entity.id
_entity.type
_entity.pdbx_description
1 polymer ?
#
loop_
_entity_poly.entity_id
_entity_poly.type
_entity_poly.pdbx_seq_one_letter_code
_entity_poly.pdbx_strand_id
1 'polypeptide(L)'
;MLYIAKQEMETVMERALGKAGCDEVRARRLAQIVTENTMDGSATHGANRFPRLVDEVKSGVIRLDGAMTKVSGFGGLEVWDGGFGFGPLNAEEAMNRAVEMAKVHGIGCVSLRNSNHWMRPGRFGWQAAEAGMIGICWSNTGGNMPVWGAKDVRMGNNPIVIAVPGKRGPVMVDMAMSQFANGKLEVAKQKGEQMPMPCGWDEDGNLTTDPETVLRTKRLLPTGYWKGSAFAMVMDFACVVSSLGMSTPKVSEARAENGAEAGHCQMFIAINCAAVADPDQADQLLEEAEAAYLASEPDGSGTEIRIPGQSILEKRAKAEAEGVPVLEGTWEKILAKA
;
A
#
# COMPACT_ATOMS: atom_id res chain seq x y z
N MET A 1 8.02 7.18 22.10
CA MET A 1 8.58 6.95 20.78
C MET A 1 10.03 6.54 20.97
N LEU A 2 10.43 5.41 20.42
CA LEU A 2 11.83 4.95 20.38
C LEU A 2 12.38 5.24 18.99
N TYR A 3 13.70 5.40 18.88
CA TYR A 3 14.43 5.54 17.63
C TYR A 3 15.43 4.37 17.55
N ILE A 4 15.14 3.41 16.70
CA ILE A 4 15.91 2.17 16.60
C ILE A 4 16.83 2.25 15.38
N ALA A 5 18.09 1.83 15.54
CA ALA A 5 18.99 1.77 14.40
C ALA A 5 18.41 0.86 13.30
N LYS A 6 18.50 1.30 12.03
CA LYS A 6 17.97 0.56 10.87
C LYS A 6 18.41 -0.91 10.90
N GLN A 7 19.70 -1.13 11.05
CA GLN A 7 20.29 -2.48 11.07
C GLN A 7 19.79 -3.34 12.23
N GLU A 8 19.57 -2.74 13.40
CA GLU A 8 19.03 -3.44 14.58
C GLU A 8 17.59 -3.89 14.30
N MET A 9 16.74 -2.99 13.77
CA MET A 9 15.35 -3.29 13.43
C MET A 9 15.28 -4.43 12.40
N GLU A 10 16.06 -4.35 11.32
CA GLU A 10 16.14 -5.38 10.30
C GLU A 10 16.58 -6.73 10.88
N THR A 11 17.64 -6.75 11.70
CA THR A 11 18.15 -7.98 12.32
C THR A 11 17.13 -8.65 13.24
N VAL A 12 16.42 -7.87 14.05
CA VAL A 12 15.38 -8.40 14.95
C VAL A 12 14.21 -8.98 14.14
N MET A 13 13.76 -8.27 13.09
CA MET A 13 12.68 -8.72 12.23
C MET A 13 13.06 -9.97 11.41
N GLU A 14 14.28 -10.03 10.87
CA GLU A 14 14.82 -11.20 10.16
C GLU A 14 14.81 -12.43 11.07
N ARG A 15 15.29 -12.30 12.31
CA ARG A 15 15.27 -13.37 13.30
C ARG A 15 13.84 -13.85 13.62
N ALA A 16 12.89 -12.93 13.79
CA ALA A 16 11.49 -13.26 14.04
C ALA A 16 10.86 -14.07 12.88
N LEU A 17 11.14 -13.67 11.64
CA LEU A 17 10.69 -14.40 10.44
C LEU A 17 11.35 -15.76 10.31
N GLY A 18 12.65 -15.86 10.58
CA GLY A 18 13.37 -17.15 10.61
C GLY A 18 12.78 -18.12 11.63
N LYS A 19 12.45 -17.66 12.86
CA LYS A 19 11.73 -18.46 13.87
C LYS A 19 10.33 -18.89 13.42
N ALA A 20 9.70 -18.14 12.51
CA ALA A 20 8.43 -18.53 11.91
C ALA A 20 8.58 -19.48 10.71
N GLY A 21 9.80 -19.87 10.35
CA GLY A 21 10.11 -20.84 9.29
C GLY A 21 10.44 -20.21 7.93
N CYS A 22 10.56 -18.87 7.85
CA CYS A 22 10.97 -18.20 6.62
C CYS A 22 12.45 -18.43 6.35
N ASP A 23 12.82 -18.70 5.09
CA ASP A 23 14.23 -18.76 4.69
C ASP A 23 14.94 -17.41 4.83
N GLU A 24 16.26 -17.45 4.96
CA GLU A 24 17.11 -16.28 5.24
C GLU A 24 16.95 -15.16 4.20
N VAL A 25 16.91 -15.51 2.92
CA VAL A 25 16.86 -14.52 1.83
C VAL A 25 15.55 -13.73 1.87
N ARG A 26 14.42 -14.44 1.97
CA ARG A 26 13.10 -13.81 2.06
C ARG A 26 12.91 -13.08 3.39
N ALA A 27 13.36 -13.66 4.51
CA ALA A 27 13.29 -13.02 5.82
C ALA A 27 14.03 -11.69 5.84
N ARG A 28 15.26 -11.65 5.33
CA ARG A 28 16.06 -10.43 5.19
C ARG A 28 15.35 -9.38 4.32
N ARG A 29 14.87 -9.77 3.14
CA ARG A 29 14.19 -8.83 2.25
C ARG A 29 12.92 -8.26 2.84
N LEU A 30 12.11 -9.08 3.50
CA LEU A 30 10.90 -8.64 4.21
C LEU A 30 11.22 -7.68 5.35
N ALA A 31 12.26 -7.96 6.15
CA ALA A 31 12.70 -7.07 7.21
C ALA A 31 13.11 -5.69 6.67
N GLN A 32 13.84 -5.64 5.56
CA GLN A 32 14.20 -4.41 4.86
C GLN A 32 12.94 -3.66 4.40
N ILE A 33 12.02 -4.33 3.70
CA ILE A 33 10.78 -3.70 3.19
C ILE A 33 9.97 -3.08 4.35
N VAL A 34 9.81 -3.79 5.45
CA VAL A 34 9.05 -3.30 6.61
C VAL A 34 9.75 -2.12 7.28
N THR A 35 11.06 -2.17 7.41
CA THR A 35 11.88 -1.08 7.95
C THR A 35 11.79 0.16 7.07
N GLU A 36 12.00 0.02 5.77
CA GLU A 36 11.91 1.10 4.80
C GLU A 36 10.51 1.75 4.77
N ASN A 37 9.44 0.96 4.84
CA ASN A 37 8.08 1.48 4.95
C ASN A 37 7.88 2.33 6.23
N THR A 38 8.53 1.94 7.33
CA THR A 38 8.48 2.70 8.59
C THR A 38 9.26 4.00 8.48
N MET A 39 10.45 3.98 7.86
CA MET A 39 11.27 5.16 7.56
C MET A 39 10.53 6.16 6.69
N ASP A 40 9.73 5.70 5.73
CA ASP A 40 8.88 6.52 4.88
C ASP A 40 7.69 7.18 5.63
N GLY A 41 7.57 6.88 6.93
CA GLY A 41 6.49 7.39 7.79
C GLY A 41 5.19 6.58 7.72
N SER A 42 5.22 5.40 7.12
CA SER A 42 4.05 4.50 7.02
C SER A 42 4.10 3.38 8.07
N ALA A 43 4.17 3.73 9.35
CA ALA A 43 4.27 2.77 10.45
C ALA A 43 3.14 1.74 10.45
N THR A 44 1.92 2.10 10.07
CA THR A 44 0.75 1.19 9.99
C THR A 44 0.90 0.08 8.96
N HIS A 45 1.72 0.29 7.93
CA HIS A 45 2.09 -0.67 6.89
C HIS A 45 3.60 -1.01 6.94
N GLY A 46 4.23 -0.69 8.08
CA GLY A 46 5.61 -0.97 8.46
C GLY A 46 5.64 -1.74 9.78
N ALA A 47 6.39 -1.22 10.75
CA ALA A 47 6.65 -1.85 12.05
C ALA A 47 5.37 -2.26 12.81
N ASN A 48 4.31 -1.44 12.78
CA ASN A 48 3.06 -1.75 13.50
C ASN A 48 2.37 -3.02 12.95
N ARG A 49 2.53 -3.33 11.66
CA ARG A 49 1.92 -4.52 11.04
C ARG A 49 2.80 -5.77 11.12
N PHE A 50 4.08 -5.61 11.41
CA PHE A 50 5.03 -6.72 11.41
C PHE A 50 4.65 -7.89 12.33
N PRO A 51 4.21 -7.69 13.59
CA PRO A 51 3.79 -8.79 14.45
C PRO A 51 2.68 -9.63 13.83
N ARG A 52 1.72 -8.98 13.17
CA ARG A 52 0.63 -9.66 12.46
C ARG A 52 1.13 -10.43 11.24
N LEU A 53 2.11 -9.91 10.49
CA LEU A 53 2.74 -10.62 9.38
C LEU A 53 3.33 -11.97 9.87
N VAL A 54 4.04 -11.95 11.00
CA VAL A 54 4.59 -13.17 11.62
C VAL A 54 3.49 -14.15 12.03
N ASP A 55 2.36 -13.66 12.57
CA ASP A 55 1.23 -14.51 12.93
C ASP A 55 0.53 -15.11 11.71
N GLU A 56 0.39 -14.35 10.62
CA GLU A 56 -0.16 -14.83 9.34
C GLU A 56 0.72 -15.92 8.71
N VAL A 57 2.05 -15.87 8.90
CA VAL A 57 2.96 -16.95 8.52
C VAL A 57 2.73 -18.19 9.40
N LYS A 58 2.69 -18.02 10.73
CA LYS A 58 2.51 -19.15 11.67
C LYS A 58 1.16 -19.84 11.52
N SER A 59 0.12 -19.12 11.14
CA SER A 59 -1.22 -19.68 10.89
C SER A 59 -1.36 -20.34 9.51
N GLY A 60 -0.37 -20.22 8.62
CA GLY A 60 -0.40 -20.77 7.27
C GLY A 60 -1.22 -19.94 6.26
N VAL A 61 -1.74 -18.79 6.64
CA VAL A 61 -2.40 -17.83 5.71
C VAL A 61 -1.40 -17.35 4.66
N ILE A 62 -0.17 -17.06 5.09
CA ILE A 62 0.96 -16.85 4.19
C ILE A 62 1.72 -18.16 4.05
N ARG A 63 1.77 -18.68 2.84
CA ARG A 63 2.45 -19.92 2.53
C ARG A 63 3.96 -19.68 2.38
N LEU A 64 4.76 -20.37 3.16
CA LEU A 64 6.23 -20.27 3.09
C LEU A 64 6.80 -20.75 1.76
N ASP A 65 6.15 -21.71 1.11
CA ASP A 65 6.52 -22.24 -0.20
C ASP A 65 5.87 -21.46 -1.36
N GLY A 66 5.00 -20.49 -1.04
CA GLY A 66 4.30 -19.67 -2.03
C GLY A 66 5.28 -18.78 -2.80
N ALA A 67 5.26 -18.88 -4.12
CA ALA A 67 6.06 -18.08 -5.04
C ALA A 67 5.23 -17.69 -6.26
N MET A 68 5.62 -16.58 -6.89
CA MET A 68 4.99 -16.13 -8.12
C MET A 68 5.26 -17.12 -9.26
N THR A 69 4.21 -17.51 -9.96
CA THR A 69 4.27 -18.33 -11.18
C THR A 69 3.50 -17.67 -12.30
N LYS A 70 4.10 -17.62 -13.49
CA LYS A 70 3.43 -17.08 -14.69
C LYS A 70 2.33 -18.01 -15.14
N VAL A 71 1.13 -17.47 -15.32
CA VAL A 71 -0.05 -18.21 -15.80
C VAL A 71 -0.21 -18.05 -17.31
N SER A 72 -0.12 -16.82 -17.80
CA SER A 72 -0.29 -16.51 -19.24
C SER A 72 0.32 -15.13 -19.53
N GLY A 73 0.36 -14.75 -20.80
CA GLY A 73 0.78 -13.41 -21.21
C GLY A 73 0.68 -13.20 -22.71
N PHE A 74 0.59 -11.93 -23.08
CA PHE A 74 0.59 -11.47 -24.47
C PHE A 74 1.23 -10.08 -24.55
N GLY A 75 2.32 -9.93 -25.31
CA GLY A 75 3.05 -8.68 -25.43
C GLY A 75 3.52 -8.17 -24.07
N GLY A 76 3.17 -6.93 -23.74
CA GLY A 76 3.47 -6.29 -22.45
C GLY A 76 2.48 -6.59 -21.32
N LEU A 77 1.60 -7.59 -21.44
CA LEU A 77 0.63 -8.00 -20.43
C LEU A 77 0.88 -9.43 -19.98
N GLU A 78 1.00 -9.64 -18.66
CA GLU A 78 1.16 -10.96 -18.07
C GLU A 78 0.20 -11.17 -16.90
N VAL A 79 -0.25 -12.43 -16.74
CA VAL A 79 -1.03 -12.88 -15.58
C VAL A 79 -0.17 -13.83 -14.76
N TRP A 80 -0.13 -13.56 -13.47
CA TRP A 80 0.69 -14.31 -12.50
C TRP A 80 -0.16 -14.78 -11.32
N ASP A 81 0.25 -15.91 -10.74
CA ASP A 81 -0.32 -16.47 -9.51
C ASP A 81 0.71 -16.33 -8.38
N GLY A 82 0.34 -15.68 -7.30
CA GLY A 82 1.23 -15.39 -6.16
C GLY A 82 1.35 -16.54 -5.15
N GLY A 83 0.65 -17.67 -5.38
CA GLY A 83 0.76 -18.89 -4.58
C GLY A 83 0.41 -18.71 -3.11
N PHE A 84 -0.33 -17.66 -2.73
CA PHE A 84 -0.58 -17.25 -1.35
C PHE A 84 0.70 -16.98 -0.55
N GLY A 85 1.79 -16.62 -1.25
CA GLY A 85 3.07 -16.26 -0.65
C GLY A 85 3.09 -14.88 0.00
N PHE A 86 4.27 -14.37 0.27
CA PHE A 86 4.45 -13.05 0.89
C PHE A 86 4.04 -11.92 -0.04
N GLY A 87 2.97 -11.21 0.31
CA GLY A 87 2.43 -10.10 -0.50
C GLY A 87 3.46 -9.04 -0.88
N PRO A 88 4.34 -8.55 0.04
CA PRO A 88 5.36 -7.57 -0.31
C PRO A 88 6.39 -8.07 -1.33
N LEU A 89 6.80 -9.35 -1.26
CA LEU A 89 7.74 -9.93 -2.21
C LEU A 89 7.09 -10.15 -3.57
N ASN A 90 5.87 -10.67 -3.59
CA ASN A 90 5.09 -10.83 -4.81
C ASN A 90 4.88 -9.49 -5.53
N ALA A 91 4.54 -8.43 -4.78
CA ALA A 91 4.31 -7.11 -5.35
C ALA A 91 5.60 -6.46 -5.90
N GLU A 92 6.73 -6.65 -5.20
CA GLU A 92 8.05 -6.18 -5.66
C GLU A 92 8.44 -6.88 -6.96
N GLU A 93 8.29 -8.20 -7.04
CA GLU A 93 8.57 -8.98 -8.24
C GLU A 93 7.63 -8.63 -9.39
N ALA A 94 6.33 -8.45 -9.11
CA ALA A 94 5.34 -8.06 -10.10
C ALA A 94 5.66 -6.68 -10.73
N MET A 95 6.05 -5.70 -9.91
CA MET A 95 6.46 -4.40 -10.43
C MET A 95 7.79 -4.48 -11.20
N ASN A 96 8.77 -5.26 -10.71
CA ASN A 96 10.00 -5.51 -11.47
C ASN A 96 9.68 -6.10 -12.85
N ARG A 97 8.78 -7.07 -12.90
CA ARG A 97 8.38 -7.69 -14.17
C ARG A 97 7.67 -6.70 -15.09
N ALA A 98 6.81 -5.83 -14.56
CA ALA A 98 6.17 -4.76 -15.35
C ALA A 98 7.21 -3.79 -15.92
N VAL A 99 8.21 -3.39 -15.14
CA VAL A 99 9.34 -2.54 -15.57
C VAL A 99 10.13 -3.21 -16.68
N GLU A 100 10.48 -4.49 -16.55
CA GLU A 100 11.23 -5.20 -17.60
C GLU A 100 10.44 -5.30 -18.91
N MET A 101 9.14 -5.57 -18.85
CA MET A 101 8.29 -5.55 -20.04
C MET A 101 8.18 -4.16 -20.67
N ALA A 102 8.10 -3.12 -19.84
CA ALA A 102 8.03 -1.74 -20.33
C ALA A 102 9.28 -1.29 -21.06
N LYS A 103 10.47 -1.81 -20.72
CA LYS A 103 11.71 -1.58 -21.48
C LYS A 103 11.63 -2.09 -22.91
N VAL A 104 10.89 -3.19 -23.13
CA VAL A 104 10.76 -3.84 -24.44
C VAL A 104 9.57 -3.33 -25.24
N HIS A 105 8.44 -3.11 -24.56
CA HIS A 105 7.15 -2.83 -25.21
C HIS A 105 6.66 -1.39 -25.02
N GLY A 106 7.38 -0.55 -24.27
CA GLY A 106 6.95 0.79 -23.88
C GLY A 106 5.99 0.78 -22.67
N ILE A 107 5.19 -0.26 -22.52
CA ILE A 107 4.30 -0.49 -21.37
C ILE A 107 4.42 -1.94 -20.93
N GLY A 108 4.52 -2.16 -19.62
CA GLY A 108 4.42 -3.48 -18.99
C GLY A 108 3.28 -3.50 -17.99
N CYS A 109 2.48 -4.57 -18.00
CA CYS A 109 1.37 -4.77 -17.08
C CYS A 109 1.39 -6.19 -16.51
N VAL A 110 1.39 -6.30 -15.19
CA VAL A 110 1.25 -7.57 -14.47
C VAL A 110 -0.08 -7.57 -13.72
N SER A 111 -0.93 -8.55 -14.01
CA SER A 111 -2.11 -8.85 -13.23
C SER A 111 -1.83 -10.06 -12.34
N LEU A 112 -1.88 -9.86 -11.03
CA LEU A 112 -1.51 -10.84 -10.01
C LEU A 112 -2.76 -11.28 -9.23
N ARG A 113 -2.94 -12.59 -9.08
CA ARG A 113 -3.95 -13.19 -8.19
C ARG A 113 -3.31 -13.99 -7.07
N ASN A 114 -4.10 -14.44 -6.12
CA ASN A 114 -3.67 -15.29 -5.00
C ASN A 114 -2.46 -14.74 -4.25
N SER A 115 -2.38 -13.42 -4.13
CA SER A 115 -1.38 -12.74 -3.30
C SER A 115 -1.93 -12.50 -1.90
N ASN A 116 -1.08 -12.01 -1.01
CA ASN A 116 -1.46 -11.56 0.32
C ASN A 116 -1.26 -10.04 0.46
N HIS A 117 -1.53 -9.51 1.64
CA HIS A 117 -1.40 -8.09 1.91
C HIS A 117 0.03 -7.59 1.60
N TRP A 118 0.14 -6.60 0.72
CA TRP A 118 1.40 -6.09 0.18
C TRP A 118 2.10 -5.01 1.04
N MET A 119 1.60 -4.75 2.24
CA MET A 119 2.06 -3.70 3.14
C MET A 119 1.79 -2.30 2.57
N ARG A 120 2.81 -1.47 2.36
CA ARG A 120 2.67 -0.13 1.81
C ARG A 120 2.72 -0.15 0.28
N PRO A 121 1.62 0.17 -0.40
CA PRO A 121 1.57 0.12 -1.87
C PRO A 121 2.46 1.16 -2.55
N GLY A 122 2.63 2.34 -1.97
CA GLY A 122 3.46 3.41 -2.50
C GLY A 122 4.91 3.01 -2.79
N ARG A 123 5.42 1.99 -2.09
CA ARG A 123 6.73 1.40 -2.36
C ARG A 123 6.88 0.94 -3.81
N PHE A 124 5.85 0.30 -4.36
CA PHE A 124 5.93 -0.31 -5.70
C PHE A 124 5.78 0.72 -6.81
N GLY A 125 4.96 1.77 -6.61
CA GLY A 125 4.98 2.93 -7.50
C GLY A 125 6.32 3.65 -7.48
N TRP A 126 6.89 3.84 -6.29
CA TRP A 126 8.22 4.42 -6.11
C TRP A 126 9.30 3.63 -6.84
N GLN A 127 9.27 2.29 -6.76
CA GLN A 127 10.17 1.37 -7.46
C GLN A 127 10.16 1.57 -8.98
N ALA A 128 8.98 1.72 -9.60
CA ALA A 128 8.88 2.00 -11.02
C ALA A 128 9.42 3.40 -11.37
N ALA A 129 9.15 4.40 -10.53
CA ALA A 129 9.64 5.76 -10.73
C ALA A 129 11.16 5.86 -10.57
N GLU A 130 11.78 5.12 -9.65
CA GLU A 130 13.24 5.00 -9.55
C GLU A 130 13.86 4.33 -10.79
N ALA A 131 13.10 3.47 -11.49
CA ALA A 131 13.49 2.91 -12.77
C ALA A 131 13.25 3.87 -13.97
N GLY A 132 12.85 5.13 -13.71
CA GLY A 132 12.57 6.14 -14.74
C GLY A 132 11.22 5.98 -15.44
N MET A 133 10.27 5.26 -14.85
CA MET A 133 8.99 4.93 -15.45
C MET A 133 7.82 5.47 -14.61
N ILE A 134 6.70 5.82 -15.25
CA ILE A 134 5.45 6.02 -14.50
C ILE A 134 4.99 4.67 -13.97
N GLY A 135 4.82 4.57 -12.64
CA GLY A 135 4.31 3.39 -11.97
C GLY A 135 2.85 3.58 -11.55
N ILE A 136 1.97 2.64 -11.89
CA ILE A 136 0.59 2.61 -11.43
C ILE A 136 0.32 1.23 -10.85
N CYS A 137 -0.16 1.17 -9.61
CA CYS A 137 -0.56 -0.12 -9.04
C CYS A 137 -1.74 0.04 -8.09
N TRP A 138 -2.56 -1.01 -8.02
CA TRP A 138 -3.68 -1.08 -7.08
C TRP A 138 -3.96 -2.53 -6.66
N SER A 139 -4.73 -2.67 -5.58
CA SER A 139 -5.12 -3.95 -5.03
C SER A 139 -6.60 -3.91 -4.64
N ASN A 140 -7.28 -5.03 -4.76
CA ASN A 140 -8.48 -5.20 -3.96
C ASN A 140 -8.10 -5.59 -2.51
N THR A 141 -9.07 -5.49 -1.60
CA THR A 141 -8.89 -5.80 -0.17
C THR A 141 -10.15 -6.47 0.36
N GLY A 142 -10.12 -6.97 1.58
CA GLY A 142 -11.34 -7.36 2.29
C GLY A 142 -12.28 -6.18 2.53
N GLY A 143 -13.56 -6.44 2.64
CA GLY A 143 -14.59 -5.42 2.80
C GLY A 143 -14.41 -4.61 4.09
N ASN A 144 -14.41 -3.28 3.95
CA ASN A 144 -14.34 -2.30 5.04
C ASN A 144 -15.11 -1.01 4.72
N MET A 145 -15.83 -0.99 3.59
CA MET A 145 -16.71 0.10 3.18
C MET A 145 -18.04 -0.46 2.66
N PRO A 146 -19.16 0.22 2.91
CA PRO A 146 -20.38 -0.04 2.16
C PRO A 146 -20.24 0.51 0.72
N VAL A 147 -20.90 -0.13 -0.22
CA VAL A 147 -21.16 0.47 -1.54
C VAL A 147 -22.03 1.69 -1.34
N TRP A 148 -21.82 2.75 -2.12
CA TRP A 148 -22.62 3.97 -1.99
C TRP A 148 -24.12 3.68 -2.10
N GLY A 149 -24.88 4.03 -1.06
CA GLY A 149 -26.30 3.71 -0.91
C GLY A 149 -26.62 2.41 -0.19
N ALA A 150 -25.61 1.58 0.16
CA ALA A 150 -25.80 0.35 0.93
C ALA A 150 -25.52 0.56 2.43
N LYS A 151 -26.05 -0.38 3.25
CA LYS A 151 -25.75 -0.45 4.69
C LYS A 151 -24.68 -1.47 5.02
N ASP A 152 -24.60 -2.57 4.29
CA ASP A 152 -23.68 -3.66 4.55
C ASP A 152 -22.30 -3.40 3.90
N VAL A 153 -21.27 -3.97 4.50
CA VAL A 153 -19.88 -3.76 4.15
C VAL A 153 -19.43 -4.86 3.18
N ARG A 154 -19.40 -4.54 1.89
CA ARG A 154 -19.02 -5.49 0.83
C ARG A 154 -17.90 -5.00 -0.06
N MET A 155 -17.47 -3.76 0.08
CA MET A 155 -16.45 -3.14 -0.76
C MET A 155 -15.17 -2.92 0.05
N GLY A 156 -14.03 -3.17 -0.56
CA GLY A 156 -12.72 -2.85 0.00
C GLY A 156 -12.35 -1.39 -0.20
N ASN A 157 -11.43 -0.89 0.61
CA ASN A 157 -10.85 0.44 0.42
C ASN A 157 -9.80 0.50 -0.71
N ASN A 158 -9.57 -0.57 -1.37
CA ASN A 158 -8.85 -0.79 -2.63
C ASN A 158 -7.85 0.34 -2.97
N PRO A 159 -6.65 0.33 -2.36
CA PRO A 159 -5.69 1.42 -2.51
C PRO A 159 -5.13 1.48 -3.94
N ILE A 160 -4.87 2.70 -4.40
CA ILE A 160 -4.19 2.99 -5.66
C ILE A 160 -2.95 3.83 -5.43
N VAL A 161 -1.95 3.58 -6.25
CA VAL A 161 -0.72 4.37 -6.34
C VAL A 161 -0.51 4.82 -7.78
N ILE A 162 -0.13 6.08 -7.93
CA ILE A 162 0.43 6.61 -9.19
C ILE A 162 1.70 7.34 -8.81
N ALA A 163 2.82 6.97 -9.43
CA ALA A 163 4.13 7.57 -9.22
C ALA A 163 4.72 8.02 -10.55
N VAL A 164 5.26 9.21 -10.58
CA VAL A 164 5.91 9.81 -11.74
C VAL A 164 7.38 10.02 -11.40
N PRO A 165 8.34 9.62 -12.26
CA PRO A 165 9.75 9.89 -12.04
C PRO A 165 10.03 11.40 -12.06
N GLY A 166 10.97 11.86 -11.25
CA GLY A 166 11.39 13.26 -11.23
C GLY A 166 12.79 13.40 -10.64
N LYS A 167 13.55 14.42 -11.06
CA LYS A 167 14.94 14.66 -10.63
C LYS A 167 15.11 14.83 -9.12
N ARG A 168 14.09 15.41 -8.45
CA ARG A 168 14.11 15.63 -7.01
C ARG A 168 13.52 14.45 -6.21
N GLY A 169 13.26 13.35 -6.87
CA GLY A 169 12.58 12.16 -6.38
C GLY A 169 11.18 12.00 -6.97
N PRO A 170 10.57 10.83 -6.84
CA PRO A 170 9.25 10.55 -7.38
C PRO A 170 8.15 11.46 -6.83
N VAL A 171 7.29 11.96 -7.71
CA VAL A 171 6.01 12.58 -7.35
C VAL A 171 4.99 11.45 -7.27
N MET A 172 4.34 11.28 -6.11
CA MET A 172 3.54 10.08 -5.90
C MET A 172 2.30 10.34 -5.04
N VAL A 173 1.16 9.81 -5.50
CA VAL A 173 -0.01 9.58 -4.66
C VAL A 173 -0.06 8.11 -4.24
N ASP A 174 -0.31 7.85 -2.95
CA ASP A 174 -0.56 6.54 -2.35
C ASP A 174 -1.77 6.70 -1.44
N MET A 175 -2.93 6.24 -1.89
CA MET A 175 -4.18 6.49 -1.18
C MET A 175 -5.15 5.31 -1.24
N ALA A 176 -5.84 5.08 -0.14
CA ALA A 176 -7.02 4.22 -0.11
C ALA A 176 -8.25 4.98 -0.64
N MET A 177 -9.26 4.25 -1.11
CA MET A 177 -10.55 4.84 -1.52
C MET A 177 -11.47 5.15 -0.33
N SER A 178 -11.04 4.93 0.91
CA SER A 178 -11.71 5.46 2.09
C SER A 178 -11.24 6.88 2.42
N GLN A 179 -12.13 7.72 2.95
CA GLN A 179 -11.85 9.11 3.33
C GLN A 179 -10.67 9.19 4.32
N PHE A 180 -10.59 8.22 5.24
CA PHE A 180 -9.47 8.04 6.14
C PHE A 180 -9.08 6.57 6.22
N ALA A 181 -7.80 6.29 6.41
CA ALA A 181 -7.32 4.95 6.68
C ALA A 181 -7.71 4.49 8.11
N ASN A 182 -7.98 3.20 8.30
CA ASN A 182 -8.29 2.61 9.61
C ASN A 182 -7.26 3.01 10.68
N GLY A 183 -5.98 2.96 10.36
CA GLY A 183 -4.92 3.32 11.31
C GLY A 183 -5.00 4.78 11.79
N LYS A 184 -5.51 5.71 10.95
CA LYS A 184 -5.73 7.10 11.37
C LYS A 184 -6.90 7.20 12.35
N LEU A 185 -7.97 6.42 12.13
CA LEU A 185 -9.10 6.32 13.07
C LEU A 185 -8.68 5.72 14.41
N GLU A 186 -7.84 4.67 14.40
CA GLU A 186 -7.33 4.04 15.61
C GLU A 186 -6.49 5.03 16.45
N VAL A 187 -5.64 5.83 15.81
CA VAL A 187 -4.86 6.87 16.49
C VAL A 187 -5.76 7.96 17.08
N ALA A 188 -6.76 8.44 16.32
CA ALA A 188 -7.70 9.45 16.80
C ALA A 188 -8.50 8.92 18.01
N LYS A 189 -9.01 7.66 17.92
CA LYS A 189 -9.68 6.99 19.05
C LYS A 189 -8.79 6.93 20.29
N GLN A 190 -7.52 6.52 20.16
CA GLN A 190 -6.60 6.43 21.29
C GLN A 190 -6.34 7.78 21.97
N LYS A 191 -6.40 8.87 21.20
CA LYS A 191 -6.26 10.24 21.70
C LYS A 191 -7.55 10.85 22.23
N GLY A 192 -8.71 10.21 22.03
CA GLY A 192 -10.03 10.76 22.32
C GLY A 192 -10.42 11.92 21.39
N GLU A 193 -9.87 11.98 20.17
CA GLU A 193 -10.09 13.03 19.19
C GLU A 193 -11.19 12.64 18.20
N GLN A 194 -11.99 13.62 17.78
CA GLN A 194 -12.90 13.48 16.64
C GLN A 194 -12.15 13.68 15.33
N MET A 195 -12.64 13.07 14.26
CA MET A 195 -12.11 13.32 12.93
C MET A 195 -12.53 14.72 12.43
N PRO A 196 -11.69 15.40 11.62
CA PRO A 196 -11.97 16.78 11.18
C PRO A 196 -13.17 16.90 10.22
N MET A 197 -13.63 15.77 9.69
CA MET A 197 -14.80 15.67 8.82
C MET A 197 -15.39 14.26 8.93
N PRO A 198 -16.61 13.99 8.41
CA PRO A 198 -17.19 12.65 8.45
C PRO A 198 -16.23 11.57 7.96
N CYS A 199 -16.10 10.50 8.74
CA CYS A 199 -15.19 9.38 8.48
C CYS A 199 -15.91 8.07 8.14
N GLY A 200 -17.22 8.01 8.36
CA GLY A 200 -18.06 6.84 8.11
C GLY A 200 -19.48 7.05 8.57
N TRP A 201 -20.20 5.93 8.76
CA TRP A 201 -21.58 5.92 9.22
C TRP A 201 -21.71 5.22 10.57
N ASP A 202 -22.64 5.75 11.38
CA ASP A 202 -23.11 5.09 12.61
C ASP A 202 -24.07 3.91 12.30
N GLU A 203 -24.63 3.31 13.33
CA GLU A 203 -25.57 2.18 13.23
C GLU A 203 -26.87 2.59 12.51
N ASP A 204 -27.31 3.82 12.70
CA ASP A 204 -28.57 4.35 12.16
C ASP A 204 -28.42 4.79 10.69
N GLY A 205 -27.17 4.93 10.22
CA GLY A 205 -26.87 5.34 8.85
C GLY A 205 -26.61 6.83 8.69
N ASN A 206 -26.36 7.55 9.79
CA ASN A 206 -25.95 8.94 9.74
C ASN A 206 -24.43 9.04 9.59
N LEU A 207 -23.97 10.09 8.91
CA LEU A 207 -22.54 10.41 8.84
C LEU A 207 -22.04 10.83 10.22
N THR A 208 -20.86 10.31 10.60
CA THR A 208 -20.24 10.61 11.88
C THR A 208 -18.75 10.96 11.75
N THR A 209 -18.28 11.82 12.66
CA THR A 209 -16.85 12.15 12.85
C THR A 209 -16.22 11.31 13.95
N ASP A 210 -17.00 10.47 14.65
CA ASP A 210 -16.52 9.64 15.74
C ASP A 210 -15.77 8.41 15.22
N PRO A 211 -14.42 8.33 15.43
CA PRO A 211 -13.60 7.23 14.93
C PRO A 211 -13.96 5.89 15.61
N GLU A 212 -14.40 5.91 16.88
CA GLU A 212 -14.76 4.69 17.61
C GLU A 212 -16.00 4.02 17.01
N THR A 213 -17.02 4.80 16.72
CA THR A 213 -18.23 4.33 16.06
C THR A 213 -17.93 3.72 14.70
N VAL A 214 -17.10 4.39 13.88
CA VAL A 214 -16.76 3.88 12.54
C VAL A 214 -15.92 2.62 12.61
N LEU A 215 -14.97 2.51 13.54
CA LEU A 215 -14.20 1.28 13.76
C LEU A 215 -15.08 0.10 14.20
N ARG A 216 -16.15 0.36 14.97
CA ARG A 216 -17.13 -0.65 15.41
C ARG A 216 -18.05 -1.07 14.26
N THR A 217 -18.64 -0.12 13.53
CA THR A 217 -19.54 -0.40 12.40
C THR A 217 -18.82 -0.94 11.18
N LYS A 218 -17.50 -0.67 11.06
CA LYS A 218 -16.67 -0.96 9.87
C LYS A 218 -17.20 -0.29 8.58
N ARG A 219 -17.96 0.78 8.73
CA ARG A 219 -18.62 1.47 7.62
C ARG A 219 -17.87 2.76 7.27
N LEU A 220 -16.63 2.59 6.77
CA LEU A 220 -15.79 3.71 6.32
C LEU A 220 -16.46 4.49 5.18
N LEU A 221 -16.34 5.81 5.22
CA LEU A 221 -16.81 6.70 4.15
C LEU A 221 -15.85 6.61 2.95
N PRO A 222 -16.37 6.37 1.72
CA PRO A 222 -15.55 6.49 0.52
C PRO A 222 -15.10 7.92 0.30
N THR A 223 -13.85 8.11 -0.14
CA THR A 223 -13.33 9.43 -0.51
C THR A 223 -14.13 10.02 -1.66
N GLY A 224 -14.50 11.32 -1.56
CA GLY A 224 -15.36 11.93 -2.58
C GLY A 224 -16.73 11.26 -2.72
N TYR A 225 -17.22 10.57 -1.69
CA TYR A 225 -18.55 9.94 -1.61
C TYR A 225 -18.73 8.85 -2.69
N TRP A 226 -19.73 9.03 -3.58
CA TRP A 226 -20.03 8.07 -4.64
C TRP A 226 -18.86 7.85 -5.63
N LYS A 227 -18.00 8.87 -5.82
CA LYS A 227 -16.85 8.79 -6.73
C LYS A 227 -15.86 7.74 -6.27
N GLY A 228 -15.44 7.80 -4.99
CA GLY A 228 -14.54 6.80 -4.42
C GLY A 228 -15.15 5.41 -4.36
N SER A 229 -16.46 5.31 -4.09
CA SER A 229 -17.18 4.05 -4.15
C SER A 229 -17.15 3.43 -5.56
N ALA A 230 -17.48 4.21 -6.59
CA ALA A 230 -17.43 3.75 -7.96
C ALA A 230 -16.02 3.34 -8.40
N PHE A 231 -15.02 4.14 -8.01
CA PHE A 231 -13.63 3.87 -8.36
C PHE A 231 -13.11 2.58 -7.70
N ALA A 232 -13.40 2.36 -6.41
CA ALA A 232 -13.04 1.13 -5.69
C ALA A 232 -13.65 -0.12 -6.32
N MET A 233 -14.93 -0.06 -6.74
CA MET A 233 -15.58 -1.19 -7.44
C MET A 233 -14.94 -1.50 -8.78
N VAL A 234 -14.67 -0.47 -9.59
CA VAL A 234 -14.08 -0.68 -10.93
C VAL A 234 -12.66 -1.23 -10.81
N MET A 235 -11.87 -0.81 -9.82
CA MET A 235 -10.54 -1.38 -9.57
C MET A 235 -10.63 -2.86 -9.16
N ASP A 236 -11.60 -3.24 -8.30
CA ASP A 236 -11.82 -4.66 -7.97
C ASP A 236 -12.18 -5.46 -9.22
N PHE A 237 -13.12 -4.97 -10.03
CA PHE A 237 -13.54 -5.65 -11.27
C PHE A 237 -12.37 -5.79 -12.25
N ALA A 238 -11.55 -4.76 -12.43
CA ALA A 238 -10.38 -4.81 -13.30
C ALA A 238 -9.39 -5.89 -12.84
N CYS A 239 -9.12 -6.00 -11.54
CA CYS A 239 -8.30 -7.07 -10.99
C CYS A 239 -8.90 -8.45 -11.26
N VAL A 240 -10.17 -8.64 -10.95
CA VAL A 240 -10.86 -9.94 -11.12
C VAL A 240 -10.87 -10.39 -12.59
N VAL A 241 -11.26 -9.50 -13.50
CA VAL A 241 -11.38 -9.83 -14.93
C VAL A 241 -10.01 -10.14 -15.53
N SER A 242 -8.96 -9.41 -15.15
CA SER A 242 -7.64 -9.60 -15.73
C SER A 242 -6.87 -10.78 -15.15
N SER A 243 -7.06 -11.10 -13.85
CA SER A 243 -6.32 -12.16 -13.16
C SER A 243 -7.10 -13.47 -13.01
N LEU A 244 -8.44 -13.45 -13.16
CA LEU A 244 -9.36 -14.53 -12.79
C LEU A 244 -9.23 -14.92 -11.30
N GLY A 245 -8.94 -13.94 -10.46
CA GLY A 245 -8.76 -14.15 -9.02
C GLY A 245 -9.99 -13.76 -8.19
N MET A 246 -9.81 -13.61 -6.89
CA MET A 246 -10.90 -13.32 -5.95
C MET A 246 -11.32 -11.86 -5.99
N SER A 247 -12.63 -11.60 -6.01
CA SER A 247 -13.18 -10.27 -5.74
C SER A 247 -13.15 -9.93 -4.25
N THR A 248 -13.34 -8.66 -3.90
CA THR A 248 -13.44 -8.20 -2.50
C THR A 248 -14.41 -9.03 -1.64
N PRO A 249 -15.64 -9.39 -2.09
CA PRO A 249 -16.51 -10.29 -1.32
C PRO A 249 -15.87 -11.65 -1.03
N LYS A 250 -15.17 -12.25 -1.99
CA LYS A 250 -14.47 -13.53 -1.82
C LYS A 250 -13.27 -13.45 -0.88
N VAL A 251 -12.49 -12.35 -0.95
CA VAL A 251 -11.42 -12.07 0.02
C VAL A 251 -12.00 -11.91 1.43
N SER A 252 -13.19 -11.33 1.56
CA SER A 252 -13.88 -11.19 2.84
C SER A 252 -14.39 -12.53 3.39
N GLU A 253 -14.89 -13.43 2.53
CA GLU A 253 -15.27 -14.79 2.91
C GLU A 253 -14.04 -15.57 3.40
N ALA A 254 -12.92 -15.55 2.66
CA ALA A 254 -11.66 -16.16 3.06
C ALA A 254 -11.15 -15.63 4.41
N ARG A 255 -11.31 -14.32 4.67
CA ARG A 255 -10.99 -13.74 5.97
C ARG A 255 -11.87 -14.28 7.10
N ALA A 256 -13.16 -14.48 6.85
CA ALA A 256 -14.07 -15.04 7.86
C ALA A 256 -13.70 -16.49 8.22
N GLU A 257 -13.24 -17.26 7.24
CA GLU A 257 -12.83 -18.66 7.40
C GLU A 257 -11.45 -18.81 8.07
N ASN A 258 -10.49 -17.99 7.69
CA ASN A 258 -9.07 -18.15 8.04
C ASN A 258 -8.58 -17.13 9.10
N GLY A 259 -9.42 -16.20 9.54
CA GLY A 259 -9.06 -15.14 10.50
C GLY A 259 -8.21 -14.00 9.91
N ALA A 260 -7.73 -14.13 8.67
CA ALA A 260 -6.95 -13.12 7.97
C ALA A 260 -7.31 -13.03 6.48
N GLU A 261 -7.06 -11.88 5.88
CA GLU A 261 -7.27 -11.66 4.46
C GLU A 261 -6.22 -12.42 3.64
N ALA A 262 -6.65 -13.13 2.60
CA ALA A 262 -5.79 -13.85 1.67
C ALA A 262 -6.40 -13.82 0.26
N GLY A 263 -5.57 -14.04 -0.76
CA GLY A 263 -6.04 -14.16 -2.14
C GLY A 263 -6.31 -12.83 -2.82
N HIS A 264 -5.66 -11.74 -2.38
CA HIS A 264 -5.76 -10.44 -3.03
C HIS A 264 -5.40 -10.52 -4.51
N CYS A 265 -6.12 -9.73 -5.32
CA CYS A 265 -5.76 -9.44 -6.69
C CYS A 265 -5.14 -8.06 -6.78
N GLN A 266 -4.09 -7.93 -7.58
CA GLN A 266 -3.30 -6.72 -7.70
C GLN A 266 -2.95 -6.46 -9.15
N MET A 267 -2.84 -5.19 -9.53
CA MET A 267 -2.32 -4.80 -10.85
C MET A 267 -1.12 -3.88 -10.71
N PHE A 268 -0.13 -4.10 -11.56
CA PHE A 268 1.11 -3.33 -11.62
C PHE A 268 1.35 -2.93 -13.07
N ILE A 269 1.49 -1.63 -13.31
CA ILE A 269 1.72 -1.07 -14.65
C ILE A 269 2.94 -0.18 -14.57
N ALA A 270 3.88 -0.38 -15.49
CA ALA A 270 5.00 0.52 -15.73
C ALA A 270 4.91 1.09 -17.14
N ILE A 271 5.11 2.41 -17.28
CA ILE A 271 5.08 3.11 -18.56
C ILE A 271 6.43 3.75 -18.77
N ASN A 272 7.14 3.33 -19.81
CA ASN A 272 8.43 3.85 -20.19
C ASN A 272 8.27 5.08 -21.11
N CYS A 273 8.12 6.26 -20.51
CA CYS A 273 7.95 7.51 -21.26
C CYS A 273 9.19 7.86 -22.08
N ALA A 274 10.40 7.46 -21.65
CA ALA A 274 11.63 7.69 -22.39
C ALA A 274 11.69 6.97 -23.75
N ALA A 275 10.83 5.99 -23.98
CA ALA A 275 10.70 5.34 -25.29
C ALA A 275 10.07 6.25 -26.36
N VAL A 276 9.35 7.32 -25.98
CA VAL A 276 8.56 8.17 -26.88
C VAL A 276 8.75 9.68 -26.64
N ALA A 277 9.42 10.07 -25.56
CA ALA A 277 9.65 11.45 -25.16
C ALA A 277 11.08 11.66 -24.70
N ASP A 278 11.61 12.87 -24.91
CA ASP A 278 12.90 13.27 -24.39
C ASP A 278 12.86 13.41 -22.86
N PRO A 279 13.71 12.69 -22.09
CA PRO A 279 13.67 12.72 -20.64
C PRO A 279 14.00 14.09 -20.03
N ASP A 280 14.94 14.84 -20.62
CA ASP A 280 15.34 16.16 -20.11
C ASP A 280 14.21 17.18 -20.29
N GLN A 281 13.52 17.13 -21.43
CA GLN A 281 12.35 17.94 -21.66
C GLN A 281 11.18 17.58 -20.73
N ALA A 282 10.96 16.28 -20.50
CA ALA A 282 9.94 15.81 -19.56
C ALA A 282 10.21 16.31 -18.13
N ASP A 283 11.44 16.21 -17.66
CA ASP A 283 11.87 16.70 -16.35
C ASP A 283 11.70 18.21 -16.22
N GLN A 284 12.06 19.00 -17.26
CA GLN A 284 11.87 20.44 -17.25
C GLN A 284 10.38 20.80 -17.11
N LEU A 285 9.51 20.16 -17.90
CA LEU A 285 8.07 20.39 -17.83
C LEU A 285 7.48 20.02 -16.48
N LEU A 286 7.97 18.93 -15.85
CA LEU A 286 7.57 18.54 -14.50
C LEU A 286 7.99 19.60 -13.47
N GLU A 287 9.24 20.08 -13.51
CA GLU A 287 9.74 21.11 -12.61
C GLU A 287 8.98 22.44 -12.77
N GLU A 288 8.64 22.83 -13.99
CA GLU A 288 7.81 24.02 -14.26
C GLU A 288 6.41 23.86 -13.65
N ALA A 289 5.77 22.68 -13.80
CA ALA A 289 4.46 22.40 -13.22
C ALA A 289 4.50 22.38 -11.68
N GLU A 290 5.51 21.74 -11.08
CA GLU A 290 5.68 21.74 -9.62
C GLU A 290 5.86 23.17 -9.08
N ALA A 291 6.71 23.97 -9.73
CA ALA A 291 6.93 25.36 -9.33
C ALA A 291 5.63 26.19 -9.40
N ALA A 292 4.82 25.98 -10.44
CA ALA A 292 3.54 26.67 -10.59
C ALA A 292 2.55 26.28 -9.46
N TYR A 293 2.48 25.00 -9.08
CA TYR A 293 1.62 24.56 -7.97
C TYR A 293 2.10 25.07 -6.62
N LEU A 294 3.41 25.06 -6.37
CA LEU A 294 4.01 25.59 -5.13
C LEU A 294 3.85 27.11 -4.97
N ALA A 295 3.73 27.83 -6.09
CA ALA A 295 3.49 29.28 -6.10
C ALA A 295 2.01 29.66 -5.88
N SER A 296 1.12 28.69 -5.65
CA SER A 296 -0.30 28.97 -5.36
C SER A 296 -0.44 29.81 -4.10
N GLU A 297 -1.41 30.71 -4.08
CA GLU A 297 -1.73 31.56 -2.92
C GLU A 297 -2.30 30.68 -1.78
N PRO A 298 -1.74 30.75 -0.55
CA PRO A 298 -2.27 30.01 0.59
C PRO A 298 -3.69 30.41 0.94
N ASP A 299 -4.55 29.44 1.28
CA ASP A 299 -5.95 29.65 1.65
C ASP A 299 -6.18 30.21 3.07
N GLY A 300 -5.11 30.44 3.84
CA GLY A 300 -5.17 30.91 5.21
C GLY A 300 -5.49 29.83 6.26
N SER A 301 -5.67 28.58 5.87
CA SER A 301 -5.91 27.44 6.81
C SER A 301 -4.67 27.03 7.61
N GLY A 302 -3.49 27.52 7.22
CA GLY A 302 -2.20 27.08 7.77
C GLY A 302 -1.72 25.75 7.20
N THR A 303 -2.45 25.18 6.23
CA THR A 303 -2.01 23.96 5.51
C THR A 303 -0.91 24.34 4.51
N GLU A 304 0.22 23.66 4.58
CA GLU A 304 1.33 23.87 3.66
C GLU A 304 1.05 23.27 2.29
N ILE A 305 1.31 24.04 1.24
CA ILE A 305 1.24 23.58 -0.15
C ILE A 305 2.44 22.69 -0.43
N ARG A 306 2.22 21.43 -0.81
CA ARG A 306 3.28 20.43 -1.01
C ARG A 306 3.06 19.63 -2.27
N ILE A 307 4.14 19.21 -2.89
CA ILE A 307 4.12 18.20 -3.94
C ILE A 307 3.95 16.81 -3.31
N PRO A 308 3.02 15.97 -3.79
CA PRO A 308 2.81 14.62 -3.28
C PRO A 308 4.08 13.76 -3.36
N GLY A 309 4.42 13.07 -2.28
CA GLY A 309 5.64 12.23 -2.19
C GLY A 309 6.84 12.93 -1.56
N GLN A 310 6.93 14.26 -1.59
CA GLN A 310 8.08 15.04 -1.10
C GLN A 310 8.45 14.72 0.36
N SER A 311 7.46 14.60 1.24
CA SER A 311 7.69 14.29 2.66
C SER A 311 8.33 12.92 2.92
N ILE A 312 8.35 12.02 1.93
CA ILE A 312 8.96 10.69 2.05
C ILE A 312 10.47 10.80 2.14
N LEU A 313 11.09 11.60 1.26
CA LEU A 313 12.54 11.80 1.26
C LEU A 313 13.01 12.45 2.57
N GLU A 314 12.27 13.44 3.07
CA GLU A 314 12.56 14.09 4.34
C GLU A 314 12.50 13.11 5.52
N LYS A 315 11.48 12.25 5.55
CA LYS A 315 11.32 11.23 6.59
C LYS A 315 12.41 10.16 6.53
N ARG A 316 12.79 9.71 5.32
CA ARG A 316 13.90 8.77 5.13
C ARG A 316 15.21 9.35 5.67
N ALA A 317 15.57 10.56 5.23
CA ALA A 317 16.78 11.24 5.68
C ALA A 317 16.81 11.41 7.22
N LYS A 318 15.68 11.78 7.81
CA LYS A 318 15.55 11.88 9.27
C LYS A 318 15.72 10.53 9.95
N ALA A 319 15.08 9.48 9.45
CA ALA A 319 15.18 8.14 10.04
C ALA A 319 16.58 7.53 9.88
N GLU A 320 17.32 7.87 8.83
CA GLU A 320 18.71 7.48 8.68
C GLU A 320 19.63 8.17 9.67
N ALA A 321 19.37 9.46 9.96
CA ALA A 321 20.19 10.25 10.88
C ALA A 321 19.88 9.95 12.35
N GLU A 322 18.62 9.79 12.71
CA GLU A 322 18.15 9.72 14.11
C GLU A 322 17.73 8.29 14.54
N GLY A 323 17.60 7.36 13.60
CA GLY A 323 17.00 6.04 13.81
C GLY A 323 15.53 5.98 13.38
N VAL A 324 15.05 4.77 13.18
CA VAL A 324 13.69 4.48 12.71
C VAL A 324 12.70 4.68 13.85
N PRO A 325 11.71 5.59 13.73
CA PRO A 325 10.75 5.88 14.79
C PRO A 325 9.75 4.73 14.96
N VAL A 326 9.62 4.21 16.18
CA VAL A 326 8.67 3.15 16.53
C VAL A 326 8.06 3.43 17.91
N LEU A 327 6.78 3.07 18.08
CA LEU A 327 6.14 3.09 19.39
C LEU A 327 6.72 1.98 20.27
N GLU A 328 7.01 2.29 21.54
CA GLU A 328 7.58 1.33 22.50
C GLU A 328 6.80 0.02 22.55
N GLY A 329 5.49 0.05 22.73
CA GLY A 329 4.66 -1.16 22.74
C GLY A 329 4.60 -1.89 21.41
N THR A 330 4.93 -1.26 20.27
CA THR A 330 5.11 -1.95 18.98
C THR A 330 6.45 -2.67 18.97
N TRP A 331 7.52 -2.00 19.44
CA TRP A 331 8.84 -2.61 19.49
C TRP A 331 8.89 -3.81 20.43
N GLU A 332 8.27 -3.73 21.59
CA GLU A 332 8.11 -4.88 22.51
C GLU A 332 7.42 -6.07 21.85
N LYS A 333 6.33 -5.83 21.07
CA LYS A 333 5.65 -6.88 20.32
C LYS A 333 6.55 -7.51 19.24
N ILE A 334 7.41 -6.72 18.58
CA ILE A 334 8.38 -7.22 17.61
C ILE A 334 9.44 -8.08 18.30
N LEU A 335 10.01 -7.60 19.42
CA LEU A 335 10.98 -8.33 20.22
C LEU A 335 10.42 -9.68 20.73
N ALA A 336 9.14 -9.70 21.13
CA ALA A 336 8.48 -10.93 21.58
C ALA A 336 8.31 -12.00 20.46
N LYS A 337 8.43 -11.62 19.18
CA LYS A 337 8.42 -12.55 18.04
C LYS A 337 9.83 -13.03 17.68
N ALA A 338 10.86 -12.23 18.00
CA ALA A 338 12.26 -12.47 17.68
C ALA A 338 12.95 -13.32 18.77
#